data_ebaded164956780ec125c957a38edda7
#
_entry.id   ebaded164956780ec125c957a38edda7
#
_cell.length_a   1.000
_cell.length_b   1.000
_cell.length_c   1.000
_cell.angle_alpha   90.00
_cell.angle_beta   90.00
_cell.angle_gamma   90.00
#
_symmetry.space_group_name_H-M   'P 1'
#
loop_
_entity.id
_entity.type
_entity.pdbx_description
1 polymer ?
#
loop_
_entity_poly.entity_id
_entity_poly.type
_entity_poly.pdbx_seq_one_letter_code
_entity_poly.pdbx_strand_id
1 'polypeptide(L)'
;MKKRYTELLEYLEQSNDDFVSGSELANLFNVTTRTIRNDIREINETFLDKVIITGSTQKGYKLVGDLSNIQQNEDDYEERAFHIIKTLLSETGFITYDELAKKLYFSTQTIRKDVQRLFQIIQAEKWNIEVEAIIFQGVRLKGSEVEKRLLLKKLVTTNCLKRMSLDEALQYYFGDWFSQSSIQLVYSCIEEEVTKYNLLLSSEELFAICVNILISLKRVGLHQKISEKDMRLDNTCFEELKIAKLILSRLAKEMNVPFDEYEYQYLCYLLISLQILPKKNEVTVHEHPDEIEEKVKAVIKNVGDRYGFSSRKNEKLFNRLLVHITKLLYPLKYYFPLENPFISQIKTEYMNAYNIAVVLAKELQFCLNIKIPENEIGYLTLHIMNIIENSQETRKRIAIIYGKNPLVGKLIERKINLYFPNIKIDGLFANHEIHLVPEEIETIVTTSVILEEQHLNSKNCIRVSEMITNEDMKTISSSLNRGLLKYYLSPNDIYFLDEENQIDLLKTLTQFGDIQHLYTSINEREKMSSTNIGNLVAMPHPFDCGNNKKLRVLVAINKQKILWGDKMAQIIFLFIPPKNQKVNNTKFFEEIHDVFKQTNMTEKLLNVTNYDEFLEVWSSK
;
A
#
# COMPACT_ATOMS: atom_id res chain seq x y z
N MET A 1 18.37 -9.57 0.99
CA MET A 1 19.46 -8.67 0.49
C MET A 1 19.23 -7.27 1.03
N LYS A 2 20.28 -6.43 1.28
CA LYS A 2 20.04 -5.02 1.62
C LYS A 2 19.36 -4.37 0.40
N LYS A 3 18.26 -3.64 0.57
CA LYS A 3 17.50 -2.97 -0.51
C LYS A 3 18.43 -2.20 -1.48
N ARG A 4 19.43 -1.50 -0.94
CA ARG A 4 20.43 -0.78 -1.74
C ARG A 4 21.26 -1.67 -2.67
N TYR A 5 21.47 -2.94 -2.33
CA TYR A 5 22.23 -3.87 -3.19
C TYR A 5 21.41 -4.28 -4.41
N THR A 6 20.11 -4.53 -4.23
CA THR A 6 19.18 -4.82 -5.34
C THR A 6 19.10 -3.63 -6.29
N GLU A 7 18.88 -2.44 -5.74
CA GLU A 7 18.80 -1.19 -6.51
C GLU A 7 20.11 -0.87 -7.27
N LEU A 8 21.27 -1.18 -6.65
CA LEU A 8 22.57 -0.99 -7.27
C LEU A 8 22.78 -1.96 -8.45
N LEU A 9 22.38 -3.20 -8.29
CA LEU A 9 22.45 -4.21 -9.34
C LEU A 9 21.51 -3.89 -10.50
N GLU A 10 20.24 -3.53 -10.21
CA GLU A 10 19.26 -3.12 -11.22
C GLU A 10 19.71 -1.89 -11.99
N TYR A 11 20.32 -0.90 -11.32
CA TYR A 11 20.84 0.28 -11.98
C TYR A 11 22.03 -0.03 -12.91
N LEU A 12 22.94 -0.90 -12.47
CA LEU A 12 24.07 -1.34 -13.31
C LEU A 12 23.61 -2.19 -14.50
N GLU A 13 22.54 -2.95 -14.36
CA GLU A 13 21.92 -3.69 -15.47
C GLU A 13 21.28 -2.76 -16.50
N GLN A 14 20.55 -1.76 -16.04
CA GLN A 14 19.90 -0.76 -16.91
C GLN A 14 20.89 0.13 -17.65
N SER A 15 22.14 0.22 -17.20
CA SER A 15 23.19 0.99 -17.88
C SER A 15 23.76 0.32 -19.16
N ASN A 16 23.08 -0.74 -19.66
CA ASN A 16 23.33 -1.37 -20.96
C ASN A 16 24.84 -1.66 -21.24
N ASP A 17 25.49 -2.31 -20.29
CA ASP A 17 26.91 -2.68 -20.43
C ASP A 17 27.94 -1.52 -20.37
N ASP A 18 27.53 -0.29 -20.04
CA ASP A 18 28.42 0.81 -19.82
C ASP A 18 28.99 0.87 -18.39
N PHE A 19 30.19 1.43 -18.24
CA PHE A 19 30.79 1.64 -16.93
C PHE A 19 30.18 2.88 -16.25
N VAL A 20 29.71 2.69 -15.02
CA VAL A 20 29.18 3.76 -14.17
C VAL A 20 30.24 4.18 -13.16
N SER A 21 30.50 5.47 -13.02
CA SER A 21 31.53 5.96 -12.09
C SER A 21 31.14 5.75 -10.63
N GLY A 22 32.13 5.48 -9.78
CA GLY A 22 31.88 5.32 -8.33
C GLY A 22 31.35 6.59 -7.66
N SER A 23 31.61 7.77 -8.22
CA SER A 23 31.01 9.04 -7.78
C SER A 23 29.55 9.16 -8.18
N GLU A 24 29.19 8.72 -9.36
CA GLU A 24 27.80 8.68 -9.83
C GLU A 24 26.95 7.73 -8.98
N LEU A 25 27.44 6.51 -8.72
CA LEU A 25 26.78 5.56 -7.83
C LEU A 25 26.70 6.11 -6.40
N ALA A 26 27.74 6.75 -5.89
CA ALA A 26 27.74 7.35 -4.57
C ALA A 26 26.68 8.47 -4.46
N ASN A 27 26.56 9.30 -5.47
CA ASN A 27 25.55 10.35 -5.54
C ASN A 27 24.15 9.77 -5.67
N LEU A 28 23.97 8.79 -6.56
CA LEU A 28 22.66 8.14 -6.79
C LEU A 28 22.09 7.52 -5.51
N PHE A 29 22.95 6.83 -4.74
CA PHE A 29 22.53 6.15 -3.50
C PHE A 29 22.74 6.98 -2.24
N ASN A 30 23.15 8.24 -2.37
CA ASN A 30 23.43 9.18 -1.28
C ASN A 30 24.34 8.57 -0.20
N VAL A 31 25.46 8.01 -0.64
CA VAL A 31 26.49 7.41 0.20
C VAL A 31 27.88 7.84 -0.27
N THR A 32 28.91 7.58 0.52
CA THR A 32 30.27 7.87 0.08
C THR A 32 30.75 6.85 -0.98
N THR A 33 31.69 7.25 -1.83
CA THR A 33 32.36 6.34 -2.79
C THR A 33 33.03 5.16 -2.07
N ARG A 34 33.43 5.35 -0.81
CA ARG A 34 33.94 4.28 0.06
C ARG A 34 32.83 3.28 0.41
N THR A 35 31.61 3.75 0.67
CA THR A 35 30.45 2.90 0.94
C THR A 35 30.09 2.08 -0.28
N ILE A 36 30.03 2.70 -1.47
CA ILE A 36 29.80 1.98 -2.74
C ILE A 36 30.85 0.88 -2.97
N ARG A 37 32.12 1.18 -2.71
CA ARG A 37 33.21 0.21 -2.85
C ARG A 37 33.05 -0.98 -1.88
N ASN A 38 32.61 -0.72 -0.66
CA ASN A 38 32.34 -1.76 0.31
C ASN A 38 31.09 -2.56 -0.07
N ASP A 39 30.01 -1.90 -0.51
CA ASP A 39 28.80 -2.56 -0.99
C ASP A 39 29.10 -3.47 -2.19
N ILE A 40 29.86 -3.00 -3.17
CA ILE A 40 30.26 -3.79 -4.34
C ILE A 40 31.12 -4.99 -3.91
N ARG A 41 32.02 -4.79 -2.96
CA ARG A 41 32.83 -5.91 -2.42
C ARG A 41 31.94 -6.95 -1.72
N GLU A 42 31.00 -6.51 -0.87
CA GLU A 42 30.06 -7.40 -0.21
C GLU A 42 29.15 -8.12 -1.23
N ILE A 43 28.68 -7.42 -2.27
CA ILE A 43 27.92 -8.05 -3.36
C ILE A 43 28.75 -9.12 -4.05
N ASN A 44 29.97 -8.79 -4.47
CA ASN A 44 30.85 -9.74 -5.14
C ASN A 44 31.22 -10.94 -4.24
N GLU A 45 31.45 -10.72 -2.93
CA GLU A 45 31.71 -11.79 -1.96
C GLU A 45 30.47 -12.66 -1.73
N THR A 46 29.28 -12.09 -1.82
CA THR A 46 28.01 -12.81 -1.61
C THR A 46 27.62 -13.64 -2.82
N PHE A 47 27.94 -13.17 -4.04
CA PHE A 47 27.50 -13.76 -5.31
C PHE A 47 28.65 -14.26 -6.19
N LEU A 48 29.73 -14.71 -5.58
CA LEU A 48 31.05 -15.06 -6.14
C LEU A 48 31.06 -15.89 -7.44
N ASP A 49 30.00 -16.64 -7.74
CA ASP A 49 30.02 -17.60 -8.87
C ASP A 49 29.13 -17.20 -10.06
N LYS A 50 28.31 -16.13 -9.99
CA LYS A 50 27.27 -15.89 -11.00
C LYS A 50 27.11 -14.46 -11.49
N VAL A 51 27.43 -13.48 -10.67
CA VAL A 51 27.39 -12.05 -11.03
C VAL A 51 28.58 -11.36 -10.41
N ILE A 52 29.35 -10.63 -11.20
CA ILE A 52 30.53 -9.90 -10.74
C ILE A 52 30.38 -8.46 -11.15
N ILE A 53 30.48 -7.55 -10.19
CA ILE A 53 30.65 -6.14 -10.51
C ILE A 53 32.15 -5.91 -10.69
N THR A 54 32.58 -5.72 -11.95
CA THR A 54 33.97 -5.43 -12.27
C THR A 54 34.26 -3.93 -12.10
N GLY A 55 35.38 -3.62 -11.45
CA GLY A 55 35.84 -2.24 -11.23
C GLY A 55 37.03 -1.89 -12.11
N SER A 56 36.96 -0.75 -12.79
CA SER A 56 38.07 -0.10 -13.47
C SER A 56 38.40 1.19 -12.76
N THR A 57 39.69 1.42 -12.46
CA THR A 57 40.17 2.65 -11.80
C THR A 57 39.88 3.91 -12.60
N GLN A 58 39.71 3.82 -13.92
CA GLN A 58 39.47 4.96 -14.80
C GLN A 58 38.01 5.06 -15.29
N LYS A 59 37.30 3.94 -15.40
CA LYS A 59 35.94 3.89 -16.00
C LYS A 59 34.82 3.71 -14.98
N GLY A 60 35.10 3.22 -13.79
CA GLY A 60 34.08 2.94 -12.76
C GLY A 60 33.74 1.46 -12.67
N TYR A 61 32.46 1.16 -12.46
CA TYR A 61 31.93 -0.19 -12.20
C TYR A 61 30.98 -0.62 -13.31
N LYS A 62 31.02 -1.90 -13.65
CA LYS A 62 30.17 -2.54 -14.64
C LYS A 62 29.71 -3.90 -14.11
N LEU A 63 28.44 -4.23 -14.34
CA LEU A 63 27.89 -5.56 -14.05
C LEU A 63 28.34 -6.55 -15.14
N VAL A 64 28.85 -7.71 -14.72
CA VAL A 64 29.21 -8.82 -15.61
C VAL A 64 28.45 -10.04 -15.12
N GLY A 65 27.47 -10.49 -15.90
CA GLY A 65 26.58 -11.61 -15.56
C GLY A 65 25.11 -11.22 -15.66
N ASP A 66 24.23 -12.22 -15.49
CA ASP A 66 22.79 -12.05 -15.64
C ASP A 66 22.12 -12.00 -14.25
N LEU A 67 21.30 -10.97 -13.99
CA LEU A 67 20.55 -10.84 -12.71
C LEU A 67 19.54 -11.96 -12.49
N SER A 68 19.09 -12.63 -13.54
CA SER A 68 18.25 -13.84 -13.39
C SER A 68 18.90 -14.90 -12.51
N ASN A 69 20.23 -14.96 -12.50
CA ASN A 69 21.00 -15.87 -11.65
C ASN A 69 21.00 -15.43 -10.15
N ILE A 70 20.80 -14.14 -9.87
CA ILE A 70 20.67 -13.64 -8.48
C ILE A 70 19.28 -13.97 -7.95
N GLN A 71 18.22 -13.76 -8.74
CA GLN A 71 16.86 -14.15 -8.36
C GLN A 71 16.77 -15.65 -8.07
N GLN A 72 17.41 -16.48 -8.89
CA GLN A 72 17.46 -17.92 -8.65
C GLN A 72 18.19 -18.28 -7.34
N ASN A 73 19.25 -17.55 -6.95
CA ASN A 73 19.92 -17.75 -5.66
C ASN A 73 19.13 -17.25 -4.44
N GLU A 74 18.29 -16.23 -4.61
CA GLU A 74 17.37 -15.80 -3.55
C GLU A 74 16.24 -16.81 -3.38
N ASP A 75 15.66 -17.28 -4.45
CA ASP A 75 14.67 -18.37 -4.43
C ASP A 75 15.26 -19.61 -3.74
N ASP A 76 16.49 -20.00 -4.06
CA ASP A 76 17.19 -21.12 -3.39
C ASP A 76 17.44 -20.87 -1.89
N TYR A 77 17.76 -19.64 -1.48
CA TYR A 77 17.93 -19.31 -0.06
C TYR A 77 16.59 -19.32 0.67
N GLU A 78 15.54 -18.71 0.11
CA GLU A 78 14.22 -18.68 0.73
C GLU A 78 13.67 -20.09 0.94
N GLU A 79 13.88 -20.96 -0.03
CA GLU A 79 13.51 -22.37 0.07
C GLU A 79 14.31 -23.07 1.19
N ARG A 80 15.64 -22.87 1.25
CA ARG A 80 16.45 -23.41 2.33
C ARG A 80 16.06 -22.83 3.69
N ALA A 81 15.78 -21.53 3.78
CA ALA A 81 15.31 -20.88 5.01
C ALA A 81 14.00 -21.49 5.51
N PHE A 82 13.06 -21.78 4.60
CA PHE A 82 11.85 -22.52 4.94
C PHE A 82 12.17 -23.90 5.54
N HIS A 83 13.00 -24.70 4.88
CA HIS A 83 13.36 -26.02 5.37
C HIS A 83 14.13 -25.99 6.69
N ILE A 84 14.99 -24.99 6.90
CA ILE A 84 15.67 -24.75 8.18
C ILE A 84 14.64 -24.46 9.28
N ILE A 85 13.75 -23.47 9.09
CA ILE A 85 12.72 -23.12 10.09
C ILE A 85 11.80 -24.30 10.36
N LYS A 86 11.35 -24.98 9.30
CA LYS A 86 10.48 -26.16 9.42
C LYS A 86 11.13 -27.27 10.24
N THR A 87 12.42 -27.53 10.02
CA THR A 87 13.18 -28.53 10.78
C THR A 87 13.35 -28.09 12.25
N LEU A 88 13.74 -26.83 12.49
CA LEU A 88 13.85 -26.28 13.85
C LEU A 88 12.52 -26.31 14.61
N LEU A 89 11.39 -26.12 13.93
CA LEU A 89 10.07 -26.23 14.53
C LEU A 89 9.63 -27.68 14.77
N SER A 90 10.17 -28.64 14.02
CA SER A 90 9.88 -30.06 14.22
C SER A 90 10.63 -30.65 15.41
N GLU A 91 11.70 -30.01 15.87
CA GLU A 91 12.50 -30.43 17.01
C GLU A 91 12.04 -29.74 18.30
N THR A 92 12.13 -30.45 19.41
CA THR A 92 11.76 -29.89 20.74
C THR A 92 12.98 -29.32 21.50
N GLY A 93 14.19 -29.50 20.98
CA GLY A 93 15.44 -29.10 21.59
C GLY A 93 16.40 -28.40 20.62
N PHE A 94 17.69 -28.43 20.99
CA PHE A 94 18.77 -27.99 20.13
C PHE A 94 19.08 -29.04 19.06
N ILE A 95 19.40 -28.59 17.86
CA ILE A 95 19.89 -29.39 16.76
C ILE A 95 21.26 -28.86 16.32
N THR A 96 22.24 -29.69 16.14
CA THR A 96 23.57 -29.26 15.69
C THR A 96 23.56 -28.88 14.22
N TYR A 97 24.50 -28.00 13.83
CA TYR A 97 24.63 -27.61 12.40
C TYR A 97 24.92 -28.82 11.50
N ASP A 98 25.63 -29.83 12.00
CA ASP A 98 25.95 -31.05 11.25
C ASP A 98 24.69 -31.93 11.05
N GLU A 99 23.86 -32.06 12.08
CA GLU A 99 22.57 -32.76 11.97
C GLU A 99 21.61 -32.04 11.02
N LEU A 100 21.53 -30.70 11.12
CA LEU A 100 20.73 -29.91 10.24
C LEU A 100 21.19 -30.05 8.77
N ALA A 101 22.48 -29.96 8.55
CA ALA A 101 23.12 -30.14 7.25
C ALA A 101 22.85 -31.54 6.64
N LYS A 102 22.94 -32.59 7.46
CA LYS A 102 22.60 -33.96 7.04
C LYS A 102 21.11 -34.10 6.68
N LYS A 103 20.20 -33.54 7.51
CA LYS A 103 18.75 -33.62 7.25
C LYS A 103 18.34 -32.87 5.98
N LEU A 104 19.02 -31.77 5.68
CA LEU A 104 18.68 -30.91 4.55
C LEU A 104 19.55 -31.16 3.30
N TYR A 105 20.51 -32.09 3.37
CA TYR A 105 21.42 -32.45 2.27
C TYR A 105 22.31 -31.31 1.79
N PHE A 106 22.70 -30.39 2.69
CA PHE A 106 23.62 -29.30 2.40
C PHE A 106 24.92 -29.39 3.19
N SER A 107 25.91 -28.55 2.84
CA SER A 107 27.12 -28.45 3.63
C SER A 107 26.85 -27.76 4.97
N THR A 108 27.55 -28.15 6.04
CA THR A 108 27.49 -27.49 7.36
C THR A 108 27.80 -26.00 7.25
N GLN A 109 28.71 -25.61 6.34
CA GLN A 109 29.09 -24.23 6.10
C GLN A 109 27.94 -23.43 5.46
N THR A 110 27.22 -24.01 4.50
CA THR A 110 26.03 -23.39 3.88
C THR A 110 24.96 -23.17 4.93
N ILE A 111 24.60 -24.19 5.69
CA ILE A 111 23.58 -24.09 6.75
C ILE A 111 23.94 -23.03 7.79
N ARG A 112 25.22 -22.97 8.20
CA ARG A 112 25.67 -21.95 9.15
C ARG A 112 25.49 -20.53 8.61
N LYS A 113 25.82 -20.28 7.34
CA LYS A 113 25.60 -18.98 6.68
C LYS A 113 24.11 -18.65 6.58
N ASP A 114 23.28 -19.60 6.18
CA ASP A 114 21.85 -19.42 6.03
C ASP A 114 21.15 -19.12 7.37
N VAL A 115 21.53 -19.81 8.45
CA VAL A 115 21.03 -19.54 9.81
C VAL A 115 21.46 -18.15 10.29
N GLN A 116 22.69 -17.71 10.00
CA GLN A 116 23.14 -16.35 10.34
C GLN A 116 22.35 -15.28 9.57
N ARG A 117 22.12 -15.50 8.27
CA ARG A 117 21.30 -14.60 7.44
C ARG A 117 19.86 -14.55 7.95
N LEU A 118 19.28 -15.69 8.27
CA LEU A 118 17.94 -15.79 8.84
C LEU A 118 17.81 -15.00 10.14
N PHE A 119 18.81 -15.12 11.03
CA PHE A 119 18.87 -14.34 12.26
C PHE A 119 18.86 -12.83 12.01
N GLN A 120 19.64 -12.36 11.02
CA GLN A 120 19.67 -10.93 10.64
C GLN A 120 18.30 -10.47 10.12
N ILE A 121 17.59 -11.27 9.33
CA ILE A 121 16.26 -10.96 8.82
C ILE A 121 15.24 -10.90 9.97
N ILE A 122 15.23 -11.88 10.84
CA ILE A 122 14.36 -11.93 12.03
C ILE A 122 14.55 -10.66 12.89
N GLN A 123 15.79 -10.25 13.14
CA GLN A 123 16.09 -9.03 13.91
C GLN A 123 15.66 -7.75 13.17
N ALA A 124 15.93 -7.66 11.87
CA ALA A 124 15.58 -6.50 11.06
C ALA A 124 14.06 -6.28 11.00
N GLU A 125 13.29 -7.36 10.95
CA GLU A 125 11.82 -7.33 10.94
C GLU A 125 11.21 -7.22 12.35
N LYS A 126 12.04 -7.22 13.40
CA LYS A 126 11.62 -7.08 14.81
C LYS A 126 10.68 -8.18 15.29
N TRP A 127 10.85 -9.41 14.79
CA TRP A 127 10.17 -10.56 15.36
C TRP A 127 10.63 -10.80 16.81
N ASN A 128 9.72 -11.18 17.69
CA ASN A 128 10.04 -11.62 19.04
C ASN A 128 10.47 -13.10 19.07
N ILE A 129 11.33 -13.44 18.13
CA ILE A 129 11.94 -14.75 17.94
C ILE A 129 13.46 -14.59 17.97
N GLU A 130 14.12 -15.51 18.64
CA GLU A 130 15.57 -15.58 18.70
C GLU A 130 16.04 -16.94 18.18
N VAL A 131 17.10 -16.94 17.38
CA VAL A 131 17.86 -18.17 17.08
C VAL A 131 18.92 -18.30 18.17
N GLU A 132 18.63 -19.14 19.16
CA GLU A 132 19.56 -19.41 20.25
C GLU A 132 20.59 -20.45 19.79
N ALA A 133 21.88 -20.08 19.86
CA ALA A 133 22.98 -20.95 19.48
C ALA A 133 23.86 -21.22 20.71
N ILE A 134 24.03 -22.49 21.08
CA ILE A 134 24.89 -22.91 22.18
C ILE A 134 26.01 -23.79 21.61
N ILE A 135 27.26 -23.49 22.01
CA ILE A 135 28.43 -24.24 21.59
C ILE A 135 28.26 -25.72 21.97
N PHE A 136 28.51 -26.61 21.02
CA PHE A 136 28.33 -28.06 21.10
C PHE A 136 26.90 -28.60 21.22
N GLN A 137 25.90 -27.77 21.48
CA GLN A 137 24.49 -28.19 21.47
C GLN A 137 23.79 -27.89 20.15
N GLY A 138 24.22 -26.84 19.45
CA GLY A 138 23.63 -26.42 18.18
C GLY A 138 22.71 -25.21 18.30
N VAL A 139 21.62 -25.19 17.52
CA VAL A 139 20.70 -24.07 17.40
C VAL A 139 19.27 -24.51 17.69
N ARG A 140 18.47 -23.57 18.21
CA ARG A 140 17.01 -23.72 18.34
C ARG A 140 16.31 -22.38 18.16
N LEU A 141 15.01 -22.41 17.86
CA LEU A 141 14.15 -21.22 17.86
C LEU A 141 13.54 -21.02 19.25
N LYS A 142 13.79 -19.85 19.84
CA LYS A 142 13.19 -19.40 21.10
C LYS A 142 12.25 -18.22 20.82
N GLY A 143 11.17 -18.08 21.56
CA GLY A 143 10.21 -17.00 21.43
C GLY A 143 8.77 -17.48 21.42
N SER A 144 7.84 -16.58 21.10
CA SER A 144 6.40 -16.83 21.04
C SER A 144 6.03 -17.92 20.05
N GLU A 145 5.15 -18.83 20.45
CA GLU A 145 4.65 -19.89 19.56
C GLU A 145 3.82 -19.29 18.40
N VAL A 146 3.07 -18.23 18.66
CA VAL A 146 2.31 -17.49 17.64
C VAL A 146 3.26 -17.01 16.54
N GLU A 147 4.32 -16.28 16.91
CA GLU A 147 5.25 -15.71 15.94
C GLU A 147 6.07 -16.76 15.19
N LYS A 148 6.44 -17.86 15.84
CA LYS A 148 7.09 -19.01 15.18
C LYS A 148 6.24 -19.57 14.05
N ARG A 149 4.93 -19.75 14.29
CA ARG A 149 4.00 -20.23 13.27
C ARG A 149 3.80 -19.22 12.14
N LEU A 150 3.69 -17.93 12.49
CA LEU A 150 3.56 -16.85 11.50
C LEU A 150 4.82 -16.71 10.64
N LEU A 151 6.02 -16.91 11.22
CA LEU A 151 7.26 -16.91 10.45
C LEU A 151 7.29 -18.04 9.42
N LEU A 152 6.92 -19.26 9.82
CA LEU A 152 6.85 -20.39 8.88
C LEU A 152 5.80 -20.16 7.79
N LYS A 153 4.60 -19.66 8.17
CA LYS A 153 3.57 -19.27 7.20
C LYS A 153 4.12 -18.27 6.18
N LYS A 154 4.79 -17.21 6.64
CA LYS A 154 5.36 -16.18 5.77
C LYS A 154 6.30 -16.79 4.73
N LEU A 155 7.21 -17.67 5.15
CA LEU A 155 8.15 -18.33 4.23
C LEU A 155 7.43 -19.19 3.18
N VAL A 156 6.34 -19.87 3.54
CA VAL A 156 5.53 -20.64 2.58
C VAL A 156 4.82 -19.73 1.60
N THR A 157 4.11 -18.70 2.08
CA THR A 157 3.29 -17.84 1.23
C THR A 157 4.13 -16.99 0.28
N THR A 158 5.30 -16.52 0.69
CA THR A 158 6.19 -15.73 -0.17
C THR A 158 6.75 -16.57 -1.33
N ASN A 159 7.04 -17.86 -1.10
CA ASN A 159 7.67 -18.72 -2.11
C ASN A 159 6.67 -19.39 -3.06
N CYS A 160 5.45 -19.65 -2.59
CA CYS A 160 4.47 -20.46 -3.29
C CYS A 160 3.87 -19.79 -4.54
N LEU A 161 3.62 -18.49 -4.50
CA LEU A 161 2.81 -17.78 -5.50
C LEU A 161 3.46 -17.67 -6.89
N LYS A 162 4.69 -18.12 -7.06
CA LYS A 162 5.44 -17.88 -8.30
C LYS A 162 5.40 -19.04 -9.31
N ARG A 163 5.14 -20.32 -8.91
CA ARG A 163 5.44 -21.47 -9.81
C ARG A 163 4.54 -22.71 -9.72
N MET A 164 3.63 -22.83 -8.75
CA MET A 164 2.87 -24.07 -8.49
C MET A 164 1.37 -23.80 -8.33
N SER A 165 0.52 -24.79 -8.60
CA SER A 165 -0.85 -24.76 -8.14
C SER A 165 -0.91 -24.87 -6.60
N LEU A 166 -2.01 -24.42 -5.99
CA LEU A 166 -2.13 -24.40 -4.52
C LEU A 166 -2.04 -25.81 -3.91
N ASP A 167 -2.63 -26.80 -4.56
CA ASP A 167 -2.58 -28.20 -4.11
C ASP A 167 -1.16 -28.80 -4.19
N GLU A 168 -0.46 -28.52 -5.28
CA GLU A 168 0.95 -28.93 -5.45
C GLU A 168 1.82 -28.27 -4.38
N ALA A 169 1.59 -27.02 -4.08
CA ALA A 169 2.32 -26.30 -3.06
C ALA A 169 2.06 -26.85 -1.65
N LEU A 170 0.81 -27.11 -1.29
CA LEU A 170 0.50 -27.74 0.00
C LEU A 170 1.18 -29.11 0.13
N GLN A 171 1.16 -29.91 -0.93
CA GLN A 171 1.82 -31.21 -0.95
C GLN A 171 3.35 -31.07 -0.88
N TYR A 172 3.95 -30.13 -1.58
CA TYR A 172 5.37 -29.86 -1.57
C TYR A 172 5.87 -29.44 -0.20
N TYR A 173 5.20 -28.45 0.43
CA TYR A 173 5.62 -27.90 1.71
C TYR A 173 5.28 -28.78 2.92
N PHE A 174 4.20 -29.58 2.85
CA PHE A 174 3.69 -30.31 4.02
C PHE A 174 3.56 -31.83 3.82
N GLY A 175 3.88 -32.37 2.64
CA GLY A 175 3.74 -33.80 2.32
C GLY A 175 4.61 -34.74 3.16
N ASP A 176 5.68 -34.22 3.77
CA ASP A 176 6.50 -34.96 4.76
C ASP A 176 5.89 -34.94 6.19
N TRP A 177 4.99 -34.00 6.48
CA TRP A 177 4.26 -33.94 7.75
C TRP A 177 2.93 -34.65 7.71
N PHE A 178 2.24 -34.63 6.56
CA PHE A 178 0.88 -35.13 6.40
C PHE A 178 0.73 -35.89 5.08
N SER A 179 -0.13 -36.92 5.10
CA SER A 179 -0.55 -37.61 3.88
C SER A 179 -1.36 -36.67 2.98
N GLN A 180 -1.41 -36.95 1.69
CA GLN A 180 -2.23 -36.21 0.75
C GLN A 180 -3.72 -36.17 1.17
N SER A 181 -4.24 -37.29 1.69
CA SER A 181 -5.62 -37.37 2.21
C SER A 181 -5.84 -36.45 3.40
N SER A 182 -4.87 -36.30 4.29
CA SER A 182 -4.96 -35.36 5.42
C SER A 182 -4.96 -33.90 4.97
N ILE A 183 -4.12 -33.55 3.98
CA ILE A 183 -4.10 -32.20 3.38
C ILE A 183 -5.44 -31.89 2.71
N GLN A 184 -5.99 -32.82 1.92
CA GLN A 184 -7.30 -32.67 1.29
C GLN A 184 -8.44 -32.56 2.29
N LEU A 185 -8.38 -33.28 3.42
CA LEU A 185 -9.35 -33.14 4.50
C LEU A 185 -9.36 -31.74 5.09
N VAL A 186 -8.17 -31.15 5.34
CA VAL A 186 -8.08 -29.76 5.84
C VAL A 186 -8.70 -28.80 4.82
N TYR A 187 -8.38 -28.95 3.54
CA TYR A 187 -8.91 -28.10 2.47
C TYR A 187 -10.44 -28.19 2.39
N SER A 188 -11.00 -29.41 2.33
CA SER A 188 -12.45 -29.61 2.22
C SER A 188 -13.22 -29.11 3.47
N CYS A 189 -12.66 -29.27 4.67
CA CYS A 189 -13.25 -28.73 5.88
C CYS A 189 -13.38 -27.21 5.85
N ILE A 190 -12.36 -26.50 5.34
CA ILE A 190 -12.40 -25.06 5.23
C ILE A 190 -13.40 -24.63 4.15
N GLU A 191 -13.34 -25.25 2.96
CA GLU A 191 -14.21 -24.92 1.83
C GLU A 191 -15.70 -25.10 2.17
N GLU A 192 -16.06 -26.17 2.87
CA GLU A 192 -17.44 -26.43 3.33
C GLU A 192 -17.93 -25.34 4.28
N GLU A 193 -17.14 -24.95 5.30
CA GLU A 193 -17.55 -23.90 6.24
C GLU A 193 -17.58 -22.52 5.57
N VAL A 194 -16.62 -22.22 4.69
CA VAL A 194 -16.61 -20.99 3.87
C VAL A 194 -17.89 -20.89 3.04
N THR A 195 -18.29 -21.98 2.38
CA THR A 195 -19.50 -22.03 1.57
C THR A 195 -20.76 -21.88 2.42
N LYS A 196 -20.84 -22.55 3.56
CA LYS A 196 -21.96 -22.51 4.48
C LYS A 196 -22.20 -21.11 5.07
N TYR A 197 -21.11 -20.42 5.43
CA TYR A 197 -21.19 -19.05 5.96
C TYR A 197 -21.20 -17.98 4.88
N ASN A 198 -21.26 -18.38 3.60
CA ASN A 198 -21.26 -17.44 2.47
C ASN A 198 -20.10 -16.42 2.52
N LEU A 199 -18.90 -16.88 2.84
CA LEU A 199 -17.71 -16.03 2.86
C LEU A 199 -17.14 -15.87 1.45
N LEU A 200 -16.57 -14.70 1.18
CA LEU A 200 -15.79 -14.44 -0.04
C LEU A 200 -14.32 -14.65 0.31
N LEU A 201 -13.71 -15.66 -0.28
CA LEU A 201 -12.29 -15.96 -0.16
C LEU A 201 -11.66 -16.08 -1.54
N SER A 202 -10.50 -15.49 -1.70
CA SER A 202 -9.61 -15.79 -2.82
C SER A 202 -8.94 -17.15 -2.62
N SER A 203 -8.40 -17.72 -3.68
CA SER A 203 -7.61 -18.94 -3.59
C SER A 203 -6.37 -18.78 -2.69
N GLU A 204 -5.78 -17.58 -2.69
CA GLU A 204 -4.63 -17.23 -1.86
C GLU A 204 -4.97 -17.18 -0.37
N GLU A 205 -6.11 -16.61 -0.01
CA GLU A 205 -6.60 -16.59 1.37
C GLU A 205 -6.93 -18.00 1.86
N LEU A 206 -7.59 -18.80 1.03
CA LEU A 206 -7.87 -20.20 1.32
C LEU A 206 -6.56 -20.99 1.56
N PHE A 207 -5.56 -20.80 0.71
CA PHE A 207 -4.25 -21.38 0.88
C PHE A 207 -3.60 -20.95 2.21
N ALA A 208 -3.63 -19.65 2.53
CA ALA A 208 -3.07 -19.13 3.78
C ALA A 208 -3.73 -19.74 5.02
N ILE A 209 -5.03 -19.98 4.99
CA ILE A 209 -5.77 -20.66 6.07
C ILE A 209 -5.30 -22.13 6.17
N CYS A 210 -5.24 -22.85 5.04
CA CYS A 210 -4.76 -24.23 5.00
C CYS A 210 -3.36 -24.37 5.60
N VAL A 211 -2.42 -23.51 5.17
CA VAL A 211 -1.04 -23.47 5.69
C VAL A 211 -1.02 -23.31 7.20
N ASN A 212 -1.78 -22.34 7.73
CA ASN A 212 -1.83 -22.10 9.18
C ASN A 212 -2.41 -23.29 9.96
N ILE A 213 -3.47 -23.91 9.45
CA ILE A 213 -4.08 -25.07 10.10
C ILE A 213 -3.12 -26.26 10.08
N LEU A 214 -2.43 -26.52 8.96
CA LEU A 214 -1.44 -27.60 8.87
C LEU A 214 -0.27 -27.37 9.85
N ILE A 215 0.21 -26.14 9.97
CA ILE A 215 1.22 -25.78 10.97
C ILE A 215 0.66 -26.02 12.39
N SER A 216 -0.54 -25.56 12.70
CA SER A 216 -1.18 -25.76 14.01
C SER A 216 -1.34 -27.23 14.35
N LEU A 217 -1.85 -28.05 13.43
CA LEU A 217 -1.97 -29.51 13.60
C LEU A 217 -0.65 -30.17 13.97
N LYS A 218 0.42 -29.81 13.25
CA LYS A 218 1.75 -30.37 13.53
C LYS A 218 2.28 -29.92 14.88
N ARG A 219 2.16 -28.63 15.21
CA ARG A 219 2.67 -28.06 16.46
C ARG A 219 1.93 -28.60 17.68
N VAL A 220 0.60 -28.66 17.61
CA VAL A 220 -0.23 -29.24 18.69
C VAL A 220 0.09 -30.74 18.86
N GLY A 221 0.27 -31.48 17.76
CA GLY A 221 0.69 -32.88 17.80
C GLY A 221 2.08 -33.10 18.45
N LEU A 222 2.95 -32.09 18.41
CA LEU A 222 4.24 -32.08 19.10
C LEU A 222 4.17 -31.50 20.53
N HIS A 223 2.97 -31.30 21.07
CA HIS A 223 2.71 -30.67 22.38
C HIS A 223 3.24 -29.21 22.49
N GLN A 224 3.44 -28.54 21.35
CA GLN A 224 3.84 -27.15 21.26
C GLN A 224 2.60 -26.29 21.01
N LYS A 225 1.78 -26.12 22.06
CA LYS A 225 0.54 -25.36 22.01
C LYS A 225 0.77 -23.89 22.29
N ILE A 226 -0.10 -23.04 21.73
CA ILE A 226 -0.20 -21.64 22.15
C ILE A 226 -0.70 -21.60 23.60
N SER A 227 -0.18 -20.70 24.39
CA SER A 227 -0.49 -20.56 25.81
C SER A 227 -0.75 -19.10 26.21
N GLU A 228 -1.11 -18.89 27.47
CA GLU A 228 -1.29 -17.54 28.03
C GLU A 228 -0.03 -16.65 27.90
N LYS A 229 1.16 -17.26 27.83
CA LYS A 229 2.41 -16.52 27.61
C LYS A 229 2.51 -15.95 26.20
N ASP A 230 1.90 -16.63 25.23
CA ASP A 230 1.92 -16.25 23.83
C ASP A 230 0.77 -15.31 23.49
N MET A 231 -0.40 -15.56 24.02
CA MET A 231 -1.62 -14.83 23.71
C MET A 231 -2.62 -14.93 24.87
N ARG A 232 -3.26 -13.82 25.25
CA ARG A 232 -4.35 -13.82 26.24
C ARG A 232 -5.67 -14.16 25.54
N LEU A 233 -6.54 -14.88 26.26
CA LEU A 233 -7.90 -15.10 25.79
C LEU A 233 -8.71 -13.81 25.93
N ASP A 234 -9.31 -13.36 24.86
CA ASP A 234 -10.22 -12.22 24.84
C ASP A 234 -11.67 -12.74 24.75
N ASN A 235 -12.58 -12.18 25.56
CA ASN A 235 -14.01 -12.55 25.57
C ASN A 235 -14.73 -11.92 24.37
N THR A 236 -14.35 -12.33 23.17
CA THR A 236 -14.90 -11.80 21.92
C THR A 236 -15.92 -12.77 21.34
N CYS A 237 -17.09 -12.25 20.95
CA CYS A 237 -18.14 -13.03 20.28
C CYS A 237 -18.12 -12.83 18.76
N PHE A 238 -16.94 -12.80 18.13
CA PHE A 238 -16.85 -12.65 16.69
C PHE A 238 -17.37 -13.88 15.94
N GLU A 239 -18.00 -13.67 14.80
CA GLU A 239 -18.42 -14.76 13.90
C GLU A 239 -17.21 -15.60 13.45
N GLU A 240 -16.06 -14.98 13.25
CA GLU A 240 -14.80 -15.63 12.92
C GLU A 240 -14.38 -16.65 13.99
N LEU A 241 -14.67 -16.39 15.28
CA LEU A 241 -14.40 -17.35 16.35
C LEU A 241 -15.30 -18.58 16.26
N LYS A 242 -16.57 -18.39 15.89
CA LYS A 242 -17.50 -19.53 15.67
C LYS A 242 -17.02 -20.40 14.51
N ILE A 243 -16.61 -19.78 13.42
CA ILE A 243 -16.07 -20.46 12.23
C ILE A 243 -14.79 -21.22 12.59
N ALA A 244 -13.86 -20.55 13.30
CA ALA A 244 -12.63 -21.18 13.77
C ALA A 244 -12.88 -22.41 14.65
N LYS A 245 -13.84 -22.31 15.60
CA LYS A 245 -14.24 -23.43 16.46
C LYS A 245 -14.83 -24.59 15.65
N LEU A 246 -15.65 -24.33 14.67
CA LEU A 246 -16.26 -25.37 13.84
C LEU A 246 -15.19 -26.12 13.01
N ILE A 247 -14.34 -25.38 12.31
CA ILE A 247 -13.26 -25.97 11.50
C ILE A 247 -12.33 -26.81 12.39
N LEU A 248 -11.77 -26.23 13.46
CA LEU A 248 -10.80 -26.93 14.30
C LEU A 248 -11.42 -28.06 15.11
N SER A 249 -12.68 -27.95 15.58
CA SER A 249 -13.35 -29.04 16.30
C SER A 249 -13.61 -30.25 15.40
N ARG A 250 -13.92 -30.03 14.11
CA ARG A 250 -14.06 -31.11 13.13
C ARG A 250 -12.70 -31.78 12.87
N LEU A 251 -11.67 -31.00 12.60
CA LEU A 251 -10.32 -31.51 12.39
C LEU A 251 -9.76 -32.21 13.62
N ALA A 252 -10.03 -31.70 14.83
CA ALA A 252 -9.68 -32.35 16.09
C ALA A 252 -10.21 -33.78 16.16
N LYS A 253 -11.47 -33.99 15.75
CA LYS A 253 -12.14 -35.28 15.75
C LYS A 253 -11.57 -36.22 14.68
N GLU A 254 -11.39 -35.72 13.44
CA GLU A 254 -10.92 -36.51 12.30
C GLU A 254 -9.44 -36.89 12.38
N MET A 255 -8.61 -35.99 12.93
CA MET A 255 -7.14 -36.16 12.99
C MET A 255 -6.63 -36.51 14.38
N ASN A 256 -7.53 -36.65 15.37
CA ASN A 256 -7.20 -36.95 16.77
C ASN A 256 -6.19 -35.97 17.39
N VAL A 257 -6.34 -34.66 17.11
CA VAL A 257 -5.48 -33.60 17.63
C VAL A 257 -6.30 -32.68 18.54
N PRO A 258 -6.00 -32.54 19.83
CA PRO A 258 -6.80 -31.78 20.78
C PRO A 258 -6.48 -30.29 20.69
N PHE A 259 -7.33 -29.52 20.03
CA PHE A 259 -7.29 -28.06 20.06
C PHE A 259 -7.99 -27.51 21.32
N ASP A 260 -7.53 -26.35 21.78
CA ASP A 260 -8.09 -25.63 22.92
C ASP A 260 -8.51 -24.19 22.56
N GLU A 261 -8.97 -23.41 23.54
CA GLU A 261 -9.47 -22.05 23.30
C GLU A 261 -8.41 -21.12 22.71
N TYR A 262 -7.11 -21.30 23.03
CA TYR A 262 -6.03 -20.50 22.43
C TYR A 262 -5.86 -20.77 20.94
N GLU A 263 -5.98 -22.02 20.53
CA GLU A 263 -5.91 -22.42 19.12
C GLU A 263 -7.11 -21.90 18.32
N TYR A 264 -8.32 -21.94 18.93
CA TYR A 264 -9.51 -21.35 18.29
C TYR A 264 -9.36 -19.84 18.11
N GLN A 265 -8.81 -19.16 19.11
CA GLN A 265 -8.61 -17.71 19.06
C GLN A 265 -7.50 -17.33 18.08
N TYR A 266 -6.44 -18.13 18.00
CA TYR A 266 -5.38 -17.95 17.00
C TYR A 266 -5.93 -18.00 15.57
N LEU A 267 -6.73 -19.02 15.25
CA LEU A 267 -7.38 -19.12 13.94
C LEU A 267 -8.37 -17.97 13.72
N CYS A 268 -9.12 -17.58 14.74
CA CYS A 268 -10.02 -16.42 14.66
C CYS A 268 -9.27 -15.15 14.26
N TYR A 269 -8.15 -14.84 14.91
CA TYR A 269 -7.35 -13.64 14.59
C TYR A 269 -6.72 -13.71 13.20
N LEU A 270 -6.38 -14.91 12.75
CA LEU A 270 -5.94 -15.12 11.39
C LEU A 270 -7.06 -14.80 10.39
N LEU A 271 -8.28 -15.31 10.62
CA LEU A 271 -9.44 -15.03 9.75
C LEU A 271 -9.77 -13.53 9.71
N ILE A 272 -9.66 -12.83 10.84
CA ILE A 272 -9.82 -11.38 10.91
C ILE A 272 -8.69 -10.68 10.12
N SER A 273 -7.44 -11.13 10.25
CA SER A 273 -6.30 -10.51 9.55
C SER A 273 -6.36 -10.67 8.03
N LEU A 274 -7.04 -11.70 7.53
CA LEU A 274 -7.30 -11.91 6.10
C LEU A 274 -8.49 -11.08 5.60
N GLN A 275 -9.18 -10.34 6.48
CA GLN A 275 -10.30 -9.46 6.15
C GLN A 275 -11.44 -10.13 5.36
N ILE A 276 -11.75 -11.34 5.74
CA ILE A 276 -12.76 -12.17 5.09
C ILE A 276 -14.12 -11.49 5.19
N LEU A 277 -14.73 -11.21 4.04
CA LEU A 277 -16.01 -10.52 3.97
C LEU A 277 -17.16 -11.51 3.82
N PRO A 278 -18.26 -11.36 4.59
CA PRO A 278 -19.50 -12.10 4.32
C PRO A 278 -20.13 -11.61 3.01
N LYS A 279 -20.65 -12.52 2.19
CA LYS A 279 -21.39 -12.18 0.95
C LYS A 279 -22.64 -11.31 1.22
N LYS A 280 -23.25 -11.44 2.38
CA LYS A 280 -24.34 -10.57 2.84
C LYS A 280 -23.79 -9.45 3.71
N ASN A 281 -24.22 -8.24 3.42
CA ASN A 281 -23.81 -6.99 4.07
C ASN A 281 -24.41 -6.78 5.48
N GLU A 282 -24.57 -7.81 6.29
CA GLU A 282 -25.09 -7.67 7.64
C GLU A 282 -23.94 -7.36 8.59
N VAL A 283 -23.85 -6.11 8.99
CA VAL A 283 -22.91 -5.64 10.02
C VAL A 283 -23.65 -5.61 11.34
N THR A 284 -23.33 -6.51 12.24
CA THR A 284 -23.84 -6.47 13.62
C THR A 284 -22.94 -5.54 14.45
N VAL A 285 -23.47 -4.41 14.84
CA VAL A 285 -22.88 -3.55 15.89
C VAL A 285 -23.38 -4.10 17.23
N HIS A 286 -22.50 -4.16 18.23
CA HIS A 286 -22.88 -4.62 19.56
C HIS A 286 -23.93 -3.69 20.18
N GLU A 287 -25.00 -4.27 20.76
CA GLU A 287 -26.05 -3.49 21.46
C GLU A 287 -25.48 -2.72 22.67
N HIS A 288 -24.39 -3.22 23.26
CA HIS A 288 -23.65 -2.57 24.34
C HIS A 288 -22.17 -2.44 23.94
N PRO A 289 -21.76 -1.29 23.39
CA PRO A 289 -20.38 -1.06 23.00
C PRO A 289 -19.46 -1.06 24.23
N ASP A 290 -18.29 -1.69 24.09
CA ASP A 290 -17.25 -1.60 25.09
C ASP A 290 -16.51 -0.23 25.05
N GLU A 291 -15.67 0.02 26.06
CA GLU A 291 -14.90 1.29 26.17
C GLU A 291 -14.02 1.55 24.91
N ILE A 292 -13.53 0.49 24.30
CA ILE A 292 -12.67 0.57 23.10
C ILE A 292 -13.51 0.99 21.90
N GLU A 293 -14.67 0.38 21.71
CA GLU A 293 -15.60 0.70 20.61
C GLU A 293 -16.06 2.16 20.68
N GLU A 294 -16.38 2.67 21.89
CA GLU A 294 -16.75 4.08 22.07
C GLU A 294 -15.57 5.03 21.75
N LYS A 295 -14.34 4.69 22.13
CA LYS A 295 -13.14 5.46 21.76
C LYS A 295 -12.93 5.49 20.26
N VAL A 296 -13.01 4.35 19.60
CA VAL A 296 -12.89 4.24 18.13
C VAL A 296 -13.97 5.08 17.44
N LYS A 297 -15.21 4.97 17.89
CA LYS A 297 -16.35 5.75 17.37
C LYS A 297 -16.14 7.26 17.51
N ALA A 298 -15.62 7.69 18.64
CA ALA A 298 -15.30 9.11 18.88
C ALA A 298 -14.21 9.60 17.93
N VAL A 299 -13.15 8.82 17.72
CA VAL A 299 -12.06 9.16 16.78
C VAL A 299 -12.58 9.23 15.35
N ILE A 300 -13.33 8.23 14.88
CA ILE A 300 -13.90 8.24 13.52
C ILE A 300 -14.80 9.47 13.33
N LYS A 301 -15.62 9.80 14.33
CA LYS A 301 -16.50 10.99 14.29
C LYS A 301 -15.69 12.27 14.19
N ASN A 302 -14.66 12.46 15.01
CA ASN A 302 -13.80 13.65 14.98
C ASN A 302 -13.12 13.85 13.63
N VAL A 303 -12.58 12.78 13.07
CA VAL A 303 -11.97 12.80 11.73
C VAL A 303 -13.05 13.08 10.67
N GLY A 304 -14.21 12.45 10.77
CA GLY A 304 -15.33 12.68 9.87
C GLY A 304 -15.82 14.13 9.86
N ASP A 305 -15.95 14.74 11.02
CA ASP A 305 -16.35 16.14 11.17
C ASP A 305 -15.31 17.11 10.57
N ARG A 306 -14.00 16.79 10.73
CA ARG A 306 -12.89 17.57 10.17
C ARG A 306 -12.83 17.50 8.65
N TYR A 307 -13.06 16.33 8.06
CA TYR A 307 -12.95 16.11 6.61
C TYR A 307 -14.29 16.06 5.87
N GLY A 308 -15.39 16.35 6.57
CA GLY A 308 -16.70 16.59 5.95
C GLY A 308 -17.48 15.33 5.57
N PHE A 309 -17.14 14.16 6.11
CA PHE A 309 -17.99 12.98 5.99
C PHE A 309 -18.76 12.74 7.28
N SER A 310 -20.09 12.78 7.18
CA SER A 310 -20.99 12.69 8.33
C SER A 310 -21.54 11.28 8.53
N SER A 311 -21.53 10.79 9.78
CA SER A 311 -22.16 9.52 10.16
C SER A 311 -23.67 9.52 9.91
N ARG A 312 -24.34 10.68 9.96
CA ARG A 312 -25.81 10.79 9.82
C ARG A 312 -26.34 10.35 8.45
N LYS A 313 -25.56 10.60 7.38
CA LYS A 313 -25.99 10.27 6.00
C LYS A 313 -25.55 8.86 5.55
N ASN A 314 -24.54 8.28 6.20
CA ASN A 314 -23.91 7.02 5.80
C ASN A 314 -23.68 6.07 6.97
N GLU A 315 -24.67 5.95 7.85
CA GLU A 315 -24.58 5.15 9.07
C GLU A 315 -24.08 3.71 8.83
N LYS A 316 -24.57 3.04 7.79
CA LYS A 316 -24.12 1.69 7.44
C LYS A 316 -22.62 1.62 7.10
N LEU A 317 -22.10 2.56 6.34
CA LEU A 317 -20.69 2.59 5.96
C LEU A 317 -19.81 2.97 7.15
N PHE A 318 -20.29 3.89 7.99
CA PHE A 318 -19.64 4.26 9.23
C PHE A 318 -19.54 3.08 10.21
N ASN A 319 -20.63 2.32 10.37
CA ASN A 319 -20.66 1.12 11.20
C ASN A 319 -19.74 0.02 10.65
N ARG A 320 -19.60 -0.12 9.32
CA ARG A 320 -18.62 -1.03 8.71
C ARG A 320 -17.18 -0.63 9.07
N LEU A 321 -16.85 0.65 8.96
CA LEU A 321 -15.52 1.15 9.34
C LEU A 321 -15.28 0.93 10.84
N LEU A 322 -16.25 1.19 11.70
CA LEU A 322 -16.18 0.97 13.14
C LEU A 322 -15.88 -0.51 13.46
N VAL A 323 -16.68 -1.42 12.92
CA VAL A 323 -16.51 -2.87 13.14
C VAL A 323 -15.18 -3.36 12.58
N HIS A 324 -14.77 -2.87 11.42
CA HIS A 324 -13.46 -3.20 10.84
C HIS A 324 -12.33 -2.82 11.79
N ILE A 325 -12.29 -1.57 12.27
CA ILE A 325 -11.25 -1.10 13.19
C ILE A 325 -11.29 -1.88 14.50
N THR A 326 -12.46 -2.08 15.10
CA THR A 326 -12.59 -2.79 16.38
C THR A 326 -12.07 -4.22 16.28
N LYS A 327 -12.43 -4.96 15.23
CA LYS A 327 -11.92 -6.31 15.00
C LYS A 327 -10.41 -6.35 14.78
N LEU A 328 -9.88 -5.39 14.03
CA LEU A 328 -8.47 -5.30 13.69
C LEU A 328 -7.56 -5.11 14.92
N LEU A 329 -8.04 -4.50 15.99
CA LEU A 329 -7.24 -4.26 17.19
C LEU A 329 -6.68 -5.56 17.79
N TYR A 330 -7.39 -6.66 17.66
CA TYR A 330 -7.00 -7.96 18.21
C TYR A 330 -5.81 -8.58 17.46
N PRO A 331 -5.84 -8.80 16.14
CA PRO A 331 -4.68 -9.31 15.43
C PRO A 331 -3.46 -8.36 15.52
N LEU A 332 -3.66 -7.04 15.53
CA LEU A 332 -2.55 -6.08 15.71
C LEU A 332 -1.83 -6.24 17.04
N LYS A 333 -2.55 -6.55 18.11
CA LYS A 333 -1.98 -6.76 19.45
C LYS A 333 -0.97 -7.93 19.49
N TYR A 334 -1.15 -8.92 18.62
CA TYR A 334 -0.32 -10.13 18.56
C TYR A 334 0.52 -10.20 17.28
N TYR A 335 0.76 -9.07 16.62
CA TYR A 335 1.65 -8.95 15.47
C TYR A 335 1.28 -9.83 14.28
N PHE A 336 -0.02 -10.16 14.10
CA PHE A 336 -0.46 -10.85 12.89
C PHE A 336 -0.13 -9.99 11.67
N PRO A 337 0.57 -10.53 10.67
CA PRO A 337 0.91 -9.76 9.48
C PRO A 337 -0.36 -9.47 8.68
N LEU A 338 -0.50 -8.20 8.32
CA LEU A 338 -1.54 -7.71 7.42
C LEU A 338 -0.84 -7.39 6.10
N GLU A 339 -1.19 -8.10 5.05
CA GLU A 339 -0.66 -7.87 3.72
C GLU A 339 -1.69 -7.15 2.86
N ASN A 340 -1.27 -6.14 2.14
CA ASN A 340 -2.12 -5.43 1.18
C ASN A 340 -1.36 -5.32 -0.15
N PRO A 341 -1.62 -6.21 -1.11
CA PRO A 341 -0.92 -6.22 -2.39
C PRO A 341 -1.20 -4.97 -3.23
N PHE A 342 -2.27 -4.24 -2.91
CA PHE A 342 -2.70 -3.05 -3.64
C PHE A 342 -2.26 -1.74 -2.99
N ILE A 343 -1.44 -1.76 -1.93
CA ILE A 343 -1.08 -0.56 -1.17
C ILE A 343 -0.49 0.55 -2.05
N SER A 344 0.41 0.21 -2.98
CA SER A 344 1.01 1.17 -3.90
C SER A 344 -0.02 1.80 -4.84
N GLN A 345 -0.97 1.01 -5.34
CA GLN A 345 -2.04 1.47 -6.21
C GLN A 345 -3.05 2.32 -5.42
N ILE A 346 -3.43 1.90 -4.20
CA ILE A 346 -4.32 2.65 -3.32
C ILE A 346 -3.76 4.04 -3.00
N LYS A 347 -2.47 4.13 -2.70
CA LYS A 347 -1.80 5.41 -2.43
C LYS A 347 -1.87 6.38 -3.61
N THR A 348 -1.76 5.88 -4.82
CA THR A 348 -1.75 6.71 -6.04
C THR A 348 -3.15 7.03 -6.53
N GLU A 349 -4.06 6.06 -6.55
CA GLU A 349 -5.40 6.26 -7.10
C GLU A 349 -6.37 6.92 -6.12
N TYR A 350 -6.22 6.65 -4.81
CA TYR A 350 -7.14 7.15 -3.76
C TYR A 350 -6.44 8.07 -2.75
N MET A 351 -5.52 8.90 -3.22
CA MET A 351 -4.63 9.73 -2.39
C MET A 351 -5.37 10.54 -1.33
N ASN A 352 -6.51 11.17 -1.67
CA ASN A 352 -7.28 11.95 -0.70
C ASN A 352 -7.82 11.08 0.43
N ALA A 353 -8.46 9.95 0.10
CA ALA A 353 -8.96 9.01 1.10
C ALA A 353 -7.81 8.41 1.92
N TYR A 354 -6.66 8.14 1.27
CA TYR A 354 -5.45 7.65 1.94
C TYR A 354 -4.91 8.67 2.97
N ASN A 355 -4.87 9.94 2.64
CA ASN A 355 -4.45 10.98 3.57
C ASN A 355 -5.37 11.07 4.79
N ILE A 356 -6.67 10.94 4.59
CA ILE A 356 -7.64 10.88 5.70
C ILE A 356 -7.43 9.62 6.54
N ALA A 357 -7.16 8.48 5.89
CA ALA A 357 -6.87 7.22 6.58
C ALA A 357 -5.59 7.31 7.43
N VAL A 358 -4.55 8.00 6.96
CA VAL A 358 -3.32 8.26 7.73
C VAL A 358 -3.63 9.11 8.97
N VAL A 359 -4.46 10.14 8.85
CA VAL A 359 -4.89 10.96 10.01
C VAL A 359 -5.69 10.10 11.01
N LEU A 360 -6.64 9.31 10.50
CA LEU A 360 -7.42 8.39 11.32
C LEU A 360 -6.52 7.39 12.05
N ALA A 361 -5.56 6.79 11.35
CA ALA A 361 -4.61 5.87 11.94
C ALA A 361 -3.75 6.54 13.02
N LYS A 362 -3.29 7.78 12.82
CA LYS A 362 -2.53 8.54 13.82
C LYS A 362 -3.35 8.77 15.08
N GLU A 363 -4.59 9.22 14.95
CA GLU A 363 -5.47 9.47 16.11
C GLU A 363 -5.80 8.17 16.86
N LEU A 364 -6.04 7.05 16.14
CA LEU A 364 -6.25 5.74 16.74
C LEU A 364 -4.99 5.23 17.48
N GLN A 365 -3.81 5.37 16.87
CA GLN A 365 -2.53 4.99 17.49
C GLN A 365 -2.31 5.74 18.80
N PHE A 366 -2.60 7.03 18.82
CA PHE A 366 -2.48 7.86 20.02
C PHE A 366 -3.51 7.48 21.10
N CYS A 367 -4.78 7.30 20.70
CA CYS A 367 -5.87 7.01 21.64
C CYS A 367 -5.79 5.61 22.27
N LEU A 368 -5.34 4.62 21.49
CA LEU A 368 -5.35 3.19 21.86
C LEU A 368 -3.95 2.66 22.21
N ASN A 369 -2.90 3.46 22.05
CA ASN A 369 -1.50 3.07 22.23
C ASN A 369 -1.12 1.80 21.43
N ILE A 370 -1.50 1.76 20.16
CA ILE A 370 -1.23 0.67 19.23
C ILE A 370 -0.40 1.19 18.06
N LYS A 371 0.17 0.28 17.26
CA LYS A 371 0.81 0.63 15.98
C LYS A 371 -0.06 0.09 14.85
N ILE A 372 -0.53 0.95 13.96
CA ILE A 372 -1.27 0.58 12.75
C ILE A 372 -0.26 0.53 11.59
N PRO A 373 -0.05 -0.63 10.96
CA PRO A 373 0.87 -0.77 9.83
C PRO A 373 0.30 -0.10 8.57
N GLU A 374 1.19 0.24 7.63
CA GLU A 374 0.83 0.92 6.38
C GLU A 374 -0.17 0.12 5.52
N ASN A 375 -0.03 -1.20 5.47
CA ASN A 375 -0.96 -2.08 4.78
C ASN A 375 -2.40 -1.92 5.26
N GLU A 376 -2.59 -1.70 6.56
CA GLU A 376 -3.89 -1.47 7.16
C GLU A 376 -4.44 -0.08 6.84
N ILE A 377 -3.57 0.94 6.79
CA ILE A 377 -3.97 2.27 6.31
C ILE A 377 -4.56 2.18 4.89
N GLY A 378 -4.03 1.29 4.04
CA GLY A 378 -4.61 1.00 2.73
C GLY A 378 -6.05 0.48 2.81
N TYR A 379 -6.35 -0.44 3.71
CA TYR A 379 -7.72 -0.95 3.88
C TYR A 379 -8.66 0.11 4.48
N LEU A 380 -8.20 0.87 5.47
CA LEU A 380 -8.95 2.03 5.99
C LEU A 380 -9.27 3.03 4.88
N THR A 381 -8.36 3.20 3.93
CA THR A 381 -8.57 4.06 2.76
C THR A 381 -9.76 3.62 1.93
N LEU A 382 -9.91 2.33 1.66
CA LEU A 382 -11.03 1.81 0.88
C LEU A 382 -12.38 2.02 1.59
N HIS A 383 -12.41 1.89 2.93
CA HIS A 383 -13.60 2.23 3.71
C HIS A 383 -13.94 3.73 3.63
N ILE A 384 -12.93 4.59 3.80
CA ILE A 384 -13.11 6.05 3.76
C ILE A 384 -13.52 6.51 2.36
N MET A 385 -12.92 5.95 1.30
CA MET A 385 -13.30 6.21 -0.09
C MET A 385 -14.79 5.94 -0.30
N ASN A 386 -15.27 4.76 0.12
CA ASN A 386 -16.68 4.41 0.04
C ASN A 386 -17.59 5.41 0.78
N ILE A 387 -17.17 5.90 1.95
CA ILE A 387 -17.94 6.91 2.69
C ILE A 387 -17.96 8.25 1.94
N ILE A 388 -16.82 8.70 1.41
CA ILE A 388 -16.70 9.96 0.68
C ILE A 388 -17.54 9.94 -0.59
N GLU A 389 -17.44 8.89 -1.40
CA GLU A 389 -18.19 8.76 -2.65
C GLU A 389 -19.71 8.77 -2.42
N ASN A 390 -20.17 8.10 -1.37
CA ASN A 390 -21.60 8.11 -1.02
C ASN A 390 -22.05 9.38 -0.27
N SER A 391 -21.10 10.20 0.23
CA SER A 391 -21.41 11.47 0.92
C SER A 391 -21.50 12.66 -0.04
N GLN A 392 -20.97 12.53 -1.26
CA GLN A 392 -20.95 13.64 -2.23
C GLN A 392 -22.34 13.88 -2.83
N GLU A 393 -23.08 14.81 -2.24
CA GLU A 393 -24.30 15.37 -2.85
C GLU A 393 -24.02 16.36 -3.99
N THR A 394 -22.81 16.85 -4.12
CA THR A 394 -22.41 17.77 -5.18
C THR A 394 -21.85 17.00 -6.36
N ARG A 395 -22.76 16.44 -7.17
CA ARG A 395 -22.42 16.04 -8.52
C ARG A 395 -21.92 17.29 -9.26
N LYS A 396 -20.78 17.18 -9.97
CA LYS A 396 -20.38 18.24 -10.92
C LYS A 396 -21.55 18.52 -11.86
N ARG A 397 -21.94 19.77 -11.93
CA ARG A 397 -23.02 20.20 -12.81
C ARG A 397 -22.44 20.65 -14.14
N ILE A 398 -22.92 20.06 -15.23
CA ILE A 398 -22.54 20.44 -16.59
C ILE A 398 -23.76 20.72 -17.43
N ALA A 399 -23.59 21.51 -18.47
CA ALA A 399 -24.56 21.66 -19.55
C ALA A 399 -24.01 21.05 -20.83
N ILE A 400 -24.91 20.54 -21.67
CA ILE A 400 -24.56 20.05 -23.01
C ILE A 400 -25.16 20.96 -24.03
N ILE A 401 -24.32 21.47 -24.96
CA ILE A 401 -24.80 22.31 -26.07
C ILE A 401 -24.61 21.52 -27.37
N TYR A 402 -25.70 21.22 -28.05
CA TYR A 402 -25.68 20.50 -29.32
C TYR A 402 -25.87 21.44 -30.51
N GLY A 403 -25.17 21.14 -31.64
CA GLY A 403 -25.19 22.02 -32.83
C GLY A 403 -26.36 21.78 -33.77
N LYS A 404 -26.60 20.52 -34.16
CA LYS A 404 -27.51 20.23 -35.31
C LYS A 404 -28.79 19.50 -34.93
N ASN A 405 -28.69 18.52 -34.02
CA ASN A 405 -29.79 17.60 -33.74
C ASN A 405 -29.89 17.29 -32.24
N PRO A 406 -31.06 17.40 -31.62
CA PRO A 406 -31.31 17.07 -30.23
C PRO A 406 -30.94 15.62 -29.85
N LEU A 407 -31.01 14.68 -30.82
CA LEU A 407 -30.62 13.28 -30.61
C LEU A 407 -29.12 13.15 -30.33
N VAL A 408 -28.28 14.01 -30.89
CA VAL A 408 -26.84 14.05 -30.61
C VAL A 408 -26.62 14.44 -29.14
N GLY A 409 -27.32 15.48 -28.66
CA GLY A 409 -27.29 15.87 -27.25
C GLY A 409 -27.67 14.74 -26.31
N LYS A 410 -28.74 13.99 -26.63
CA LYS A 410 -29.15 12.81 -25.84
C LYS A 410 -28.16 11.65 -25.88
N LEU A 411 -27.47 11.45 -27.00
CA LEU A 411 -26.40 10.46 -27.12
C LEU A 411 -25.21 10.80 -26.22
N ILE A 412 -24.83 12.08 -26.22
CA ILE A 412 -23.75 12.60 -25.36
C ILE A 412 -24.14 12.46 -23.89
N GLU A 413 -25.34 12.88 -23.51
CA GLU A 413 -25.91 12.75 -22.17
C GLU A 413 -25.85 11.29 -21.69
N ARG A 414 -26.32 10.36 -22.51
CA ARG A 414 -26.32 8.94 -22.17
C ARG A 414 -24.90 8.39 -21.95
N LYS A 415 -23.94 8.75 -22.81
CA LYS A 415 -22.55 8.32 -22.66
C LYS A 415 -21.90 8.96 -21.44
N ILE A 416 -22.08 10.26 -21.19
CA ILE A 416 -21.54 10.92 -20.01
C ILE A 416 -22.10 10.29 -18.74
N ASN A 417 -23.39 10.03 -18.64
CA ASN A 417 -24.00 9.37 -17.50
C ASN A 417 -23.48 7.95 -17.27
N LEU A 418 -23.12 7.24 -18.33
CA LEU A 418 -22.54 5.88 -18.25
C LEU A 418 -21.10 5.91 -17.74
N TYR A 419 -20.27 6.84 -18.23
CA TYR A 419 -18.85 6.92 -17.89
C TYR A 419 -18.56 7.75 -16.65
N PHE A 420 -19.42 8.72 -16.33
CA PHE A 420 -19.26 9.65 -15.21
C PHE A 420 -20.53 9.70 -14.36
N PRO A 421 -20.83 8.66 -13.56
CA PRO A 421 -22.06 8.60 -12.74
C PRO A 421 -22.15 9.74 -11.71
N ASN A 422 -21.02 10.38 -11.39
CA ASN A 422 -20.91 11.49 -10.45
C ASN A 422 -21.10 12.87 -11.08
N ILE A 423 -21.47 12.95 -12.35
CA ILE A 423 -21.81 14.19 -13.03
C ILE A 423 -23.33 14.34 -13.09
N LYS A 424 -23.82 15.55 -12.83
CA LYS A 424 -25.22 15.93 -13.07
C LYS A 424 -25.31 16.80 -14.31
N ILE A 425 -26.07 16.35 -15.30
CA ILE A 425 -26.37 17.13 -16.49
C ILE A 425 -27.62 17.96 -16.19
N ASP A 426 -27.46 19.27 -16.12
CA ASP A 426 -28.56 20.19 -15.76
C ASP A 426 -29.42 20.57 -16.97
N GLY A 427 -28.98 20.33 -18.19
CA GLY A 427 -29.78 20.54 -19.38
C GLY A 427 -29.05 20.27 -20.68
N LEU A 428 -29.87 20.08 -21.72
CA LEU A 428 -29.46 19.98 -23.11
C LEU A 428 -29.96 21.24 -23.81
N PHE A 429 -29.05 22.02 -24.36
CA PHE A 429 -29.35 23.30 -25.00
C PHE A 429 -28.95 23.28 -26.47
N ALA A 430 -29.77 23.91 -27.31
CA ALA A 430 -29.38 24.18 -28.68
C ALA A 430 -28.42 25.39 -28.74
N ASN A 431 -27.67 25.55 -29.83
CA ASN A 431 -26.74 26.67 -29.96
C ASN A 431 -27.36 28.04 -29.75
N HIS A 432 -28.60 28.23 -30.16
CA HIS A 432 -29.31 29.50 -30.00
C HIS A 432 -29.87 29.71 -28.57
N GLU A 433 -29.86 28.68 -27.74
CA GLU A 433 -30.31 28.68 -26.33
C GLU A 433 -29.16 28.86 -25.34
N ILE A 434 -27.98 29.20 -25.78
CA ILE A 434 -26.78 29.39 -24.97
C ILE A 434 -27.01 30.36 -23.79
N HIS A 435 -27.82 31.38 -23.99
CA HIS A 435 -28.17 32.36 -22.97
C HIS A 435 -29.05 31.79 -21.85
N LEU A 436 -29.64 30.62 -22.04
CA LEU A 436 -30.44 29.90 -21.02
C LEU A 436 -29.62 29.01 -20.11
N VAL A 437 -28.32 28.80 -20.41
CA VAL A 437 -27.44 28.03 -19.55
C VAL A 437 -27.24 28.74 -18.22
N PRO A 438 -27.60 28.12 -17.08
CA PRO A 438 -27.50 28.75 -15.76
C PRO A 438 -26.07 29.25 -15.48
N GLU A 439 -25.98 30.45 -14.85
CA GLU A 439 -24.69 31.07 -14.51
C GLU A 439 -23.84 30.19 -13.60
N GLU A 440 -24.48 29.40 -12.75
CA GLU A 440 -23.84 28.48 -11.79
C GLU A 440 -23.12 27.31 -12.46
N ILE A 441 -23.34 27.05 -13.75
CA ILE A 441 -22.68 25.96 -14.49
C ILE A 441 -21.36 26.46 -15.03
N GLU A 442 -20.26 25.90 -14.49
CA GLU A 442 -18.91 26.27 -14.87
C GLU A 442 -18.40 25.52 -16.12
N THR A 443 -18.95 24.33 -16.41
CA THR A 443 -18.45 23.46 -17.49
C THR A 443 -19.55 23.16 -18.51
N ILE A 444 -19.21 23.33 -19.77
CA ILE A 444 -20.08 23.08 -20.92
C ILE A 444 -19.42 22.06 -21.84
N VAL A 445 -20.16 21.02 -22.22
CA VAL A 445 -19.73 20.05 -23.25
C VAL A 445 -20.47 20.42 -24.54
N THR A 446 -19.74 20.65 -25.62
CA THR A 446 -20.36 21.13 -26.87
C THR A 446 -19.83 20.41 -28.11
N THR A 447 -20.72 20.23 -29.11
CA THR A 447 -20.35 19.71 -30.43
C THR A 447 -20.07 20.82 -31.43
N SER A 448 -20.30 22.08 -31.06
CA SER A 448 -20.21 23.24 -31.95
C SER A 448 -19.00 24.11 -31.62
N VAL A 449 -18.52 24.84 -32.63
CA VAL A 449 -17.63 25.98 -32.39
C VAL A 449 -18.51 27.10 -31.83
N ILE A 450 -18.40 27.31 -30.51
CA ILE A 450 -19.07 28.45 -29.87
C ILE A 450 -18.26 29.69 -30.23
N LEU A 451 -18.78 30.51 -31.09
CA LEU A 451 -18.24 31.84 -31.41
C LEU A 451 -18.36 32.69 -30.13
N GLU A 452 -17.29 33.41 -29.79
CA GLU A 452 -17.07 34.22 -28.59
C GLU A 452 -18.30 35.09 -28.19
N GLU A 453 -19.22 34.48 -27.44
CA GLU A 453 -20.24 35.25 -26.73
C GLU A 453 -19.70 35.59 -25.34
N GLN A 454 -19.80 36.88 -24.96
CA GLN A 454 -19.23 37.46 -23.73
C GLN A 454 -19.64 36.73 -22.43
N HIS A 455 -20.76 36.00 -22.45
CA HIS A 455 -21.23 35.19 -21.30
C HIS A 455 -20.49 33.86 -21.06
N LEU A 456 -19.68 33.40 -22.00
CA LEU A 456 -18.97 32.11 -21.91
C LEU A 456 -17.49 32.24 -21.62
N ASN A 457 -16.94 33.46 -21.63
CA ASN A 457 -15.49 33.69 -21.42
C ASN A 457 -14.96 33.20 -20.05
N SER A 458 -15.86 32.96 -19.08
CA SER A 458 -15.51 32.42 -17.76
C SER A 458 -15.79 30.93 -17.61
N LYS A 459 -16.39 30.27 -18.61
CA LYS A 459 -16.83 28.88 -18.53
C LYS A 459 -15.87 27.94 -19.25
N ASN A 460 -15.64 26.75 -18.68
CA ASN A 460 -14.82 25.69 -19.29
C ASN A 460 -15.62 25.00 -20.42
N CYS A 461 -15.32 25.31 -21.67
CA CYS A 461 -16.00 24.74 -22.84
C CYS A 461 -15.20 23.57 -23.41
N ILE A 462 -15.74 22.35 -23.30
CA ILE A 462 -15.14 21.12 -23.79
C ILE A 462 -15.79 20.77 -25.13
N ARG A 463 -15.02 20.84 -26.21
CA ARG A 463 -15.49 20.44 -27.53
C ARG A 463 -15.37 18.94 -27.72
N VAL A 464 -16.45 18.32 -28.20
CA VAL A 464 -16.53 16.88 -28.50
C VAL A 464 -17.08 16.62 -29.89
N SER A 465 -16.87 15.46 -30.42
CA SER A 465 -17.40 15.01 -31.71
C SER A 465 -18.91 14.77 -31.61
N GLU A 466 -19.67 14.97 -32.71
CA GLU A 466 -21.10 14.63 -32.78
C GLU A 466 -21.35 13.15 -32.43
N MET A 467 -20.46 12.25 -32.86
CA MET A 467 -20.43 10.85 -32.45
C MET A 467 -19.33 10.67 -31.39
N ILE A 468 -19.66 11.06 -30.15
CA ILE A 468 -18.72 11.05 -29.01
C ILE A 468 -17.87 9.77 -28.95
N THR A 469 -16.57 9.93 -29.02
CA THR A 469 -15.54 8.87 -29.05
C THR A 469 -14.95 8.60 -27.66
N ASN A 470 -14.12 7.56 -27.54
CA ASN A 470 -13.35 7.32 -26.32
C ASN A 470 -12.31 8.43 -26.05
N GLU A 471 -11.83 9.08 -27.10
CA GLU A 471 -10.90 10.20 -27.02
C GLU A 471 -11.62 11.46 -26.49
N ASP A 472 -12.84 11.70 -26.92
CA ASP A 472 -13.70 12.76 -26.36
C ASP A 472 -13.96 12.51 -24.87
N MET A 473 -14.17 11.25 -24.45
CA MET A 473 -14.38 10.90 -23.04
C MET A 473 -13.13 11.15 -22.21
N LYS A 474 -11.94 10.88 -22.75
CA LYS A 474 -10.66 11.25 -22.10
C LYS A 474 -10.51 12.76 -22.00
N THR A 475 -10.87 13.49 -23.05
CA THR A 475 -10.85 14.96 -23.06
C THR A 475 -11.81 15.57 -22.04
N ILE A 476 -13.02 15.03 -21.93
CA ILE A 476 -13.99 15.42 -20.89
C ILE A 476 -13.40 15.17 -19.50
N SER A 477 -12.90 13.96 -19.25
CA SER A 477 -12.28 13.60 -17.97
C SER A 477 -11.15 14.55 -17.58
N SER A 478 -10.22 14.74 -18.49
CA SER A 478 -9.05 15.61 -18.26
C SER A 478 -9.46 17.08 -18.07
N SER A 479 -10.40 17.60 -18.85
CA SER A 479 -10.85 19.00 -18.76
C SER A 479 -11.71 19.27 -17.52
N LEU A 480 -12.46 18.27 -17.05
CA LEU A 480 -13.21 18.38 -15.80
C LEU A 480 -12.28 18.46 -14.57
N ASN A 481 -11.07 17.92 -14.66
CA ASN A 481 -10.12 17.85 -13.55
C ASN A 481 -8.94 18.83 -13.68
N ARG A 482 -8.80 19.54 -14.81
CA ARG A 482 -7.67 20.44 -15.08
C ARG A 482 -7.92 21.89 -14.67
N GLY A 483 -6.82 22.55 -14.32
CA GLY A 483 -6.78 24.00 -14.11
C GLY A 483 -6.93 24.44 -12.67
N LEU A 484 -7.05 23.52 -11.72
CA LEU A 484 -7.12 23.87 -10.30
C LEU A 484 -5.80 24.40 -9.77
N LEU A 485 -4.67 23.79 -10.17
CA LEU A 485 -3.33 24.18 -9.71
C LEU A 485 -3.05 25.65 -9.98
N LYS A 486 -3.39 26.15 -11.17
CA LYS A 486 -3.19 27.55 -11.60
C LYS A 486 -3.90 28.57 -10.67
N TYR A 487 -4.99 28.19 -9.99
CA TYR A 487 -5.69 29.07 -9.04
C TYR A 487 -5.05 29.12 -7.66
N TYR A 488 -4.21 28.13 -7.34
CA TYR A 488 -3.58 27.99 -6.02
C TYR A 488 -2.08 28.23 -6.04
N LEU A 489 -1.50 28.44 -7.23
CA LEU A 489 -0.07 28.64 -7.44
C LEU A 489 0.19 30.10 -7.85
N SER A 490 1.08 30.77 -7.17
CA SER A 490 1.57 32.08 -7.53
C SER A 490 3.02 32.04 -8.03
N PRO A 491 3.52 33.08 -8.71
CA PRO A 491 4.92 33.11 -9.14
C PRO A 491 5.94 32.90 -8.02
N ASN A 492 5.58 33.26 -6.79
CA ASN A 492 6.44 33.13 -5.61
C ASN A 492 6.31 31.75 -4.93
N ASP A 493 5.53 30.82 -5.46
CA ASP A 493 5.30 29.50 -4.86
C ASP A 493 6.04 28.38 -5.63
N ILE A 494 6.84 28.72 -6.65
CA ILE A 494 7.72 27.78 -7.36
C ILE A 494 9.18 28.06 -7.00
N TYR A 495 9.90 27.02 -6.58
CA TYR A 495 11.28 27.08 -6.13
C TYR A 495 12.15 26.09 -6.90
N PHE A 496 13.32 26.56 -7.35
CA PHE A 496 14.33 25.73 -7.98
C PHE A 496 15.44 25.50 -6.95
N LEU A 497 15.58 24.25 -6.47
CA LEU A 497 16.44 23.90 -5.36
C LEU A 497 17.55 22.92 -5.80
N ASP A 498 18.61 22.83 -4.98
CA ASP A 498 19.73 21.89 -5.18
C ASP A 498 20.09 21.23 -3.84
N GLU A 499 19.11 20.53 -3.26
CA GLU A 499 19.25 19.88 -1.96
C GLU A 499 19.58 18.39 -2.13
N GLU A 500 20.35 17.84 -1.20
CA GLU A 500 20.87 16.47 -1.29
C GLU A 500 19.94 15.43 -0.64
N ASN A 501 19.01 15.86 0.23
CA ASN A 501 18.14 14.96 0.97
C ASN A 501 16.77 15.58 1.30
N GLN A 502 15.82 14.72 1.64
CA GLN A 502 14.44 15.08 1.95
C GLN A 502 14.31 16.07 3.12
N ILE A 503 15.14 15.90 4.16
CA ILE A 503 15.06 16.72 5.38
C ILE A 503 15.43 18.17 5.08
N ASP A 504 16.54 18.37 4.37
CA ASP A 504 17.02 19.70 4.05
C ASP A 504 16.11 20.36 3.00
N LEU A 505 15.63 19.62 2.00
CA LEU A 505 14.66 20.13 1.04
C LEU A 505 13.37 20.62 1.73
N LEU A 506 12.81 19.86 2.64
CA LEU A 506 11.60 20.27 3.37
C LEU A 506 11.85 21.48 4.27
N LYS A 507 13.02 21.60 4.91
CA LYS A 507 13.41 22.79 5.68
C LYS A 507 13.50 24.02 4.79
N THR A 508 14.24 23.93 3.69
CA THR A 508 14.42 25.04 2.74
C THR A 508 13.08 25.46 2.13
N LEU A 509 12.26 24.50 1.68
CA LEU A 509 10.96 24.79 1.10
C LEU A 509 10.00 25.44 2.10
N THR A 510 9.97 24.96 3.36
CA THR A 510 9.13 25.57 4.40
C THR A 510 9.63 26.96 4.80
N GLN A 511 10.94 27.22 4.74
CA GLN A 511 11.53 28.52 5.00
C GLN A 511 11.17 29.52 3.89
N PHE A 512 11.37 29.17 2.64
CA PHE A 512 11.03 30.03 1.51
C PHE A 512 9.52 30.30 1.41
N GLY A 513 8.71 29.32 1.76
CA GLY A 513 7.25 29.46 1.82
C GLY A 513 6.72 30.24 3.03
N ASP A 514 7.58 30.68 3.97
CA ASP A 514 7.20 31.30 5.26
C ASP A 514 6.21 30.46 6.09
N ILE A 515 6.49 29.15 6.15
CA ILE A 515 5.67 28.15 6.85
C ILE A 515 6.50 27.20 7.73
N GLN A 516 7.63 27.68 8.27
CA GLN A 516 8.55 26.89 9.10
C GLN A 516 7.83 26.21 10.29
N HIS A 517 6.79 26.83 10.82
CA HIS A 517 5.98 26.30 11.92
C HIS A 517 5.27 24.98 11.55
N LEU A 518 5.09 24.66 10.27
CA LEU A 518 4.48 23.42 9.79
C LEU A 518 5.49 22.28 9.55
N TYR A 519 6.80 22.58 9.55
CA TYR A 519 7.84 21.60 9.24
C TYR A 519 7.74 20.32 10.09
N THR A 520 7.56 20.45 11.41
CA THR A 520 7.44 19.29 12.31
C THR A 520 6.24 18.42 11.94
N SER A 521 5.10 19.05 11.66
CA SER A 521 3.86 18.35 11.29
C SER A 521 3.99 17.63 9.94
N ILE A 522 4.69 18.24 8.96
CA ILE A 522 4.98 17.63 7.65
C ILE A 522 5.90 16.41 7.84
N ASN A 523 6.98 16.57 8.60
CA ASN A 523 7.95 15.50 8.83
C ASN A 523 7.35 14.31 9.60
N GLU A 524 6.49 14.57 10.60
CA GLU A 524 5.74 13.50 11.28
C GLU A 524 4.81 12.76 10.33
N ARG A 525 4.17 13.48 9.39
CA ARG A 525 3.29 12.87 8.38
C ARG A 525 4.08 11.96 7.43
N GLU A 526 5.24 12.40 6.96
CA GLU A 526 6.13 11.61 6.12
C GLU A 526 6.64 10.34 6.80
N LYS A 527 6.92 10.39 8.10
CA LYS A 527 7.37 9.22 8.88
C LYS A 527 6.33 8.12 8.99
N MET A 528 5.05 8.43 8.88
CA MET A 528 3.99 7.42 8.92
C MET A 528 3.87 6.65 7.62
N SER A 529 3.98 7.35 6.51
CA SER A 529 3.92 6.80 5.17
C SER A 529 4.45 7.84 4.18
N SER A 530 5.32 7.42 3.28
CA SER A 530 5.87 8.29 2.25
C SER A 530 4.77 8.85 1.33
N THR A 531 4.88 10.14 1.02
CA THR A 531 4.00 10.82 0.05
C THR A 531 4.52 10.76 -1.39
N ASN A 532 5.52 9.95 -1.67
CA ASN A 532 6.02 9.72 -3.03
C ASN A 532 5.00 8.92 -3.85
N ILE A 533 4.54 9.52 -4.96
CA ILE A 533 3.54 8.92 -5.87
C ILE A 533 4.15 8.22 -7.09
N GLY A 534 5.48 8.18 -7.18
CA GLY A 534 6.19 7.70 -8.36
C GLY A 534 6.51 8.82 -9.35
N ASN A 535 7.10 8.48 -10.48
CA ASN A 535 7.46 9.42 -11.55
C ASN A 535 8.30 10.62 -11.05
N LEU A 536 9.15 10.41 -10.06
CA LEU A 536 9.96 11.44 -9.39
C LEU A 536 9.16 12.53 -8.67
N VAL A 537 7.91 12.26 -8.28
CA VAL A 537 7.02 13.22 -7.65
C VAL A 537 6.68 12.83 -6.22
N ALA A 538 6.77 13.81 -5.31
CA ALA A 538 6.27 13.68 -3.94
C ALA A 538 5.29 14.81 -3.59
N MET A 539 4.33 14.50 -2.71
CA MET A 539 3.25 15.42 -2.33
C MET A 539 3.13 15.56 -0.79
N PRO A 540 4.17 16.08 -0.12
CA PRO A 540 4.14 16.29 1.33
C PRO A 540 3.05 17.27 1.75
N HIS A 541 2.50 17.05 2.94
CA HIS A 541 1.51 17.91 3.56
C HIS A 541 1.52 17.74 5.09
N PRO A 542 1.13 18.75 5.87
CA PRO A 542 1.07 18.66 7.32
C PRO A 542 -0.15 17.89 7.83
N PHE A 543 -0.07 17.30 9.00
CA PHE A 543 -1.25 16.85 9.74
C PHE A 543 -2.09 18.01 10.27
N ASP A 544 -1.41 19.04 10.79
CA ASP A 544 -2.04 20.26 11.29
C ASP A 544 -1.73 21.40 10.34
N CYS A 545 -2.77 22.01 9.83
CA CYS A 545 -2.70 23.07 8.84
C CYS A 545 -2.53 24.46 9.45
N GLY A 546 -2.36 24.54 10.78
CA GLY A 546 -2.28 25.81 11.51
C GLY A 546 -3.55 26.66 11.31
N ASN A 547 -3.40 27.96 11.17
CA ASN A 547 -4.51 28.91 10.96
C ASN A 547 -4.70 29.26 9.47
N ASN A 548 -4.31 28.40 8.56
CA ASN A 548 -4.39 28.65 7.13
C ASN A 548 -5.84 28.82 6.66
N LYS A 549 -6.15 29.93 6.00
CA LYS A 549 -7.53 30.25 5.57
C LYS A 549 -7.84 29.75 4.16
N LYS A 550 -6.81 29.56 3.33
CA LYS A 550 -6.94 29.13 1.93
C LYS A 550 -6.00 27.98 1.66
N LEU A 551 -6.37 27.15 0.70
CA LEU A 551 -5.46 26.16 0.14
C LEU A 551 -4.22 26.87 -0.44
N ARG A 552 -3.04 26.41 -0.10
CA ARG A 552 -1.78 26.87 -0.67
C ARG A 552 -0.96 25.68 -1.15
N VAL A 553 -0.31 25.86 -2.27
CA VAL A 553 0.58 24.84 -2.85
C VAL A 553 1.93 25.49 -3.12
N LEU A 554 3.00 24.86 -2.65
CA LEU A 554 4.37 25.23 -3.00
C LEU A 554 4.95 24.14 -3.87
N VAL A 555 5.63 24.50 -4.94
CA VAL A 555 6.29 23.55 -5.83
C VAL A 555 7.80 23.72 -5.71
N ALA A 556 8.51 22.64 -5.45
CA ALA A 556 9.95 22.61 -5.56
C ALA A 556 10.38 21.69 -6.71
N ILE A 557 11.22 22.20 -7.60
CA ILE A 557 11.90 21.41 -8.62
C ILE A 557 13.36 21.33 -8.17
N ASN A 558 13.76 20.15 -7.72
CA ASN A 558 15.10 19.93 -7.22
C ASN A 558 16.03 19.48 -8.36
N LYS A 559 17.25 20.00 -8.40
CA LYS A 559 18.22 19.68 -9.44
C LYS A 559 18.67 18.21 -9.36
N GLN A 560 18.79 17.71 -8.14
CA GLN A 560 19.21 16.33 -7.88
C GLN A 560 18.01 15.46 -7.54
N LYS A 561 18.09 14.17 -7.89
CA LYS A 561 17.15 13.15 -7.41
C LYS A 561 17.46 12.84 -5.96
N ILE A 562 16.48 12.93 -5.08
CA ILE A 562 16.62 12.63 -3.66
C ILE A 562 15.76 11.43 -3.26
N LEU A 563 16.23 10.65 -2.30
CA LEU A 563 15.47 9.55 -1.76
C LEU A 563 14.31 10.08 -0.91
N TRP A 564 13.07 9.73 -1.29
CA TRP A 564 11.84 10.12 -0.62
C TRP A 564 11.04 8.88 -0.21
N GLY A 565 11.22 8.45 1.03
CA GLY A 565 10.71 7.15 1.48
C GLY A 565 11.48 6.01 0.83
N ASP A 566 10.80 5.26 -0.02
CA ASP A 566 11.34 4.11 -0.74
C ASP A 566 11.62 4.36 -2.23
N LYS A 567 11.33 5.56 -2.75
CA LYS A 567 11.48 5.94 -4.15
C LYS A 567 12.21 7.26 -4.29
N MET A 568 12.74 7.53 -5.49
CA MET A 568 13.35 8.82 -5.79
C MET A 568 12.29 9.87 -6.08
N ALA A 569 12.54 11.13 -5.65
CA ALA A 569 11.75 12.31 -5.98
C ALA A 569 12.63 13.45 -6.44
N GLN A 570 12.08 14.33 -7.28
CA GLN A 570 12.73 15.50 -7.82
C GLN A 570 11.78 16.71 -7.95
N ILE A 571 10.48 16.44 -8.11
CA ILE A 571 9.42 17.44 -8.12
C ILE A 571 8.55 17.26 -6.87
N ILE A 572 8.46 18.30 -6.05
CA ILE A 572 7.77 18.24 -4.78
C ILE A 572 6.62 19.26 -4.77
N PHE A 573 5.39 18.78 -4.56
CA PHE A 573 4.21 19.60 -4.35
C PHE A 573 3.87 19.62 -2.86
N LEU A 574 4.33 20.64 -2.15
CA LEU A 574 3.96 20.81 -0.74
C LEU A 574 2.58 21.44 -0.63
N PHE A 575 1.67 20.67 -0.10
CA PHE A 575 0.26 20.98 -0.03
C PHE A 575 -0.15 21.40 1.38
N ILE A 576 -0.77 22.58 1.54
CA ILE A 576 -1.17 23.13 2.82
C ILE A 576 -2.68 23.39 2.77
N PRO A 577 -3.51 22.48 3.30
CA PRO A 577 -4.96 22.63 3.30
C PRO A 577 -5.41 23.74 4.28
N PRO A 578 -6.61 24.34 4.08
CA PRO A 578 -7.19 25.28 5.00
C PRO A 578 -7.75 24.58 6.26
N LYS A 579 -7.70 25.25 7.41
CA LYS A 579 -8.09 24.70 8.72
C LYS A 579 -9.55 24.25 8.81
N ASN A 580 -10.48 24.97 8.21
CA ASN A 580 -11.92 24.79 8.45
C ASN A 580 -12.74 24.51 7.18
N GLN A 581 -12.11 24.22 6.07
CA GLN A 581 -12.89 23.93 4.87
C GLN A 581 -13.06 22.44 4.68
N LYS A 582 -14.30 22.02 4.55
CA LYS A 582 -14.73 20.78 3.87
C LYS A 582 -14.32 20.85 2.39
N VAL A 583 -13.04 21.17 2.14
CA VAL A 583 -12.53 21.32 0.78
C VAL A 583 -12.40 19.93 0.21
N ASN A 584 -13.11 19.73 -0.86
CA ASN A 584 -12.96 18.57 -1.70
C ASN A 584 -11.60 18.63 -2.42
N ASN A 585 -10.52 18.36 -1.69
CA ASN A 585 -9.15 18.36 -2.21
C ASN A 585 -8.93 17.19 -3.21
N THR A 586 -9.90 16.28 -3.33
CA THR A 586 -9.85 15.11 -4.22
C THR A 586 -9.52 15.53 -5.64
N LYS A 587 -10.19 16.56 -6.15
CA LYS A 587 -10.00 17.05 -7.53
C LYS A 587 -8.59 17.56 -7.81
N PHE A 588 -7.96 18.18 -6.82
CA PHE A 588 -6.59 18.67 -6.95
C PHE A 588 -5.57 17.52 -7.03
N PHE A 589 -5.74 16.50 -6.17
CA PHE A 589 -4.89 15.33 -6.21
C PHE A 589 -5.11 14.50 -7.49
N GLU A 590 -6.35 14.40 -7.97
CA GLU A 590 -6.69 13.77 -9.25
C GLU A 590 -6.03 14.52 -10.42
N GLU A 591 -6.04 15.86 -10.41
CA GLU A 591 -5.37 16.66 -11.44
C GLU A 591 -3.87 16.36 -11.51
N ILE A 592 -3.17 16.39 -10.36
CA ILE A 592 -1.74 16.10 -10.32
C ILE A 592 -1.47 14.68 -10.80
N HIS A 593 -2.22 13.71 -10.31
CA HIS A 593 -2.05 12.32 -10.71
C HIS A 593 -2.26 12.11 -12.22
N ASP A 594 -3.31 12.72 -12.80
CA ASP A 594 -3.60 12.62 -14.23
C ASP A 594 -2.53 13.29 -15.10
N VAL A 595 -1.96 14.38 -14.63
CA VAL A 595 -0.85 15.06 -15.31
C VAL A 595 0.39 14.17 -15.35
N PHE A 596 0.74 13.53 -14.24
CA PHE A 596 1.93 12.66 -14.17
C PHE A 596 1.72 11.24 -14.71
N LYS A 597 0.50 10.85 -15.07
CA LYS A 597 0.25 9.66 -15.89
C LYS A 597 0.66 9.84 -17.36
N GLN A 598 0.81 11.08 -17.81
CA GLN A 598 1.20 11.36 -19.20
C GLN A 598 2.69 11.09 -19.39
N THR A 599 3.01 10.41 -20.48
CA THR A 599 4.39 10.12 -20.86
C THR A 599 5.18 11.44 -21.05
N ASN A 600 6.36 11.54 -20.47
CA ASN A 600 7.30 12.68 -20.57
C ASN A 600 6.88 13.98 -19.84
N MET A 601 5.81 14.00 -19.03
CA MET A 601 5.45 15.22 -18.29
C MET A 601 6.51 15.58 -17.23
N THR A 602 7.03 14.60 -16.53
CA THR A 602 8.11 14.79 -15.55
C THR A 602 9.34 15.42 -16.20
N GLU A 603 9.79 14.90 -17.35
CA GLU A 603 10.95 15.44 -18.07
C GLU A 603 10.73 16.88 -18.52
N LYS A 604 9.54 17.19 -19.02
CA LYS A 604 9.20 18.56 -19.43
C LYS A 604 9.26 19.52 -18.25
N LEU A 605 8.68 19.13 -17.10
CA LEU A 605 8.66 19.96 -15.90
C LEU A 605 10.04 20.12 -15.25
N LEU A 606 10.94 19.15 -15.39
CA LEU A 606 12.30 19.26 -14.90
C LEU A 606 13.16 20.24 -15.69
N ASN A 607 12.76 20.57 -16.92
CA ASN A 607 13.48 21.49 -17.80
C ASN A 607 12.97 22.94 -17.74
N VAL A 608 11.91 23.23 -16.97
CA VAL A 608 11.41 24.60 -16.82
C VAL A 608 12.31 25.41 -15.89
N THR A 609 12.41 26.69 -16.14
CA THR A 609 13.27 27.62 -15.39
C THR A 609 12.53 28.73 -14.67
N ASN A 610 11.25 28.90 -14.96
CA ASN A 610 10.41 29.94 -14.36
C ASN A 610 8.93 29.52 -14.28
N TYR A 611 8.15 30.39 -13.63
CA TYR A 611 6.72 30.17 -13.40
C TYR A 611 5.90 30.08 -14.71
N ASP A 612 6.19 30.94 -15.69
CA ASP A 612 5.42 31.00 -16.92
C ASP A 612 5.63 29.73 -17.77
N GLU A 613 6.87 29.28 -17.88
CA GLU A 613 7.21 28.01 -18.52
C GLU A 613 6.56 26.82 -17.80
N PHE A 614 6.55 26.84 -16.46
CA PHE A 614 5.87 25.80 -15.68
C PHE A 614 4.38 25.72 -16.00
N LEU A 615 3.69 26.87 -16.02
CA LEU A 615 2.25 26.90 -16.35
C LEU A 615 1.97 26.53 -17.80
N GLU A 616 2.84 26.91 -18.74
CA GLU A 616 2.73 26.53 -20.14
C GLU A 616 2.83 25.01 -20.30
N VAL A 617 3.86 24.40 -19.71
CA VAL A 617 4.05 22.93 -19.71
C VAL A 617 2.90 22.25 -18.98
N TRP A 618 2.47 22.77 -17.82
CA TRP A 618 1.33 22.20 -17.06
C TRP A 618 0.02 22.24 -17.85
N SER A 619 -0.18 23.28 -18.64
CA SER A 619 -1.40 23.48 -19.46
C SER A 619 -1.29 22.86 -20.86
N SER A 620 -0.08 22.51 -21.33
CA SER A 620 0.13 21.88 -22.63
C SER A 620 -0.45 20.48 -22.67
N LYS A 621 -1.20 20.21 -23.74
CA LYS A 621 -1.85 18.90 -23.99
C LYS A 621 -0.86 17.87 -24.48
#